data_416c5ac9734cd70668fda6622aadce29
#
_entry.id   416c5ac9734cd70668fda6622aadce29
#
_cell.length_a   1.000
_cell.length_b   1.000
_cell.length_c   1.000
_cell.angle_alpha   90.00
_cell.angle_beta   90.00
_cell.angle_gamma   90.00
#
_symmetry.space_group_name_H-M   'P 1'
#
loop_
_entity.id
_entity.type
_entity.pdbx_description
1 polymer ?
#
loop_
_entity_poly.entity_id
_entity_poly.type
_entity_poly.pdbx_seq_one_letter_code
_entity_poly.pdbx_strand_id
1 'polypeptide(L)'
;MAVIAAEWRKLGLPGIWLVAALTVAGSWALAALMSRSSGSAQTLQLVPSLTAMGCILLGVLAATGEYSGRQVATTCTAMPRRFPVAVAKALTATVALTVTAMLAAGGVRLLVPEGEWALPWVVVHLAAMGLLGYAIGLVARQLVASLTAAFVLLVVAGPVLRPYTKLATWLPGSVGADLFAPDPAHPLAESAGALAGWVLGFWAIAAVAWARRDA
;
A
#
# COMPACT_ATOMS: atom_id res chain seq x y z
N MET A 1 -6.05 -4.95 24.40
CA MET A 1 -5.61 -3.54 24.54
C MET A 1 -4.09 -3.41 24.58
N ALA A 2 -3.36 -4.10 25.46
CA ALA A 2 -1.89 -3.97 25.60
C ALA A 2 -1.10 -4.32 24.31
N VAL A 3 -1.52 -5.34 23.55
CA VAL A 3 -0.87 -5.78 22.29
C VAL A 3 -0.95 -4.69 21.21
N ILE A 4 -2.12 -4.10 21.03
CA ILE A 4 -2.32 -3.02 20.06
C ILE A 4 -1.47 -1.80 20.42
N ALA A 5 -1.41 -1.43 21.72
CA ALA A 5 -0.57 -0.33 22.18
C ALA A 5 0.94 -0.59 21.98
N ALA A 6 1.38 -1.83 22.12
CA ALA A 6 2.75 -2.23 21.83
C ALA A 6 3.07 -2.14 20.34
N GLU A 7 2.14 -2.57 19.46
CA GLU A 7 2.33 -2.46 18.02
C GLU A 7 2.32 -1.01 17.52
N TRP A 8 1.48 -0.13 18.10
CA TRP A 8 1.55 1.32 17.84
C TRP A 8 2.89 1.94 18.19
N ARG A 9 3.51 1.52 19.31
CA ARG A 9 4.84 2.00 19.68
C ARG A 9 5.93 1.56 18.72
N LYS A 10 5.79 0.41 18.07
CA LYS A 10 6.72 -0.07 17.03
C LYS A 10 6.61 0.73 15.73
N LEU A 11 5.39 1.18 15.37
CA LEU A 11 5.21 2.13 14.28
C LEU A 11 5.83 3.50 14.60
N GLY A 12 6.11 3.80 15.87
CA GLY A 12 6.83 5.00 16.32
C GLY A 12 8.30 5.07 15.90
N LEU A 13 8.81 4.12 15.12
CA LEU A 13 10.15 4.21 14.54
C LEU A 13 10.24 5.44 13.63
N PRO A 14 11.24 6.32 13.85
CA PRO A 14 11.34 7.59 13.12
C PRO A 14 11.41 7.39 11.60
N GLY A 15 11.95 6.26 11.12
CA GLY A 15 12.01 5.93 9.71
C GLY A 15 10.64 5.73 9.06
N ILE A 16 9.68 5.10 9.74
CA ILE A 16 8.33 4.87 9.20
C ILE A 16 7.58 6.20 9.07
N TRP A 17 7.64 7.04 10.10
CA TRP A 17 7.02 8.37 10.08
C TRP A 17 7.64 9.30 9.05
N LEU A 18 8.96 9.22 8.87
CA LEU A 18 9.66 9.98 7.85
C LEU A 18 9.16 9.59 6.46
N VAL A 19 9.05 8.29 6.15
CA VAL A 19 8.55 7.83 4.84
C VAL A 19 7.09 8.20 4.65
N ALA A 20 6.24 8.07 5.69
CA ALA A 20 4.86 8.51 5.62
C ALA A 20 4.76 10.02 5.34
N ALA A 21 5.51 10.85 6.07
CA ALA A 21 5.56 12.29 5.87
C ALA A 21 6.08 12.67 4.47
N LEU A 22 7.13 12.00 3.99
CA LEU A 22 7.66 12.21 2.64
C LEU A 22 6.67 11.79 1.56
N THR A 23 5.93 10.70 1.75
CA THR A 23 4.87 10.28 0.83
C THR A 23 3.77 11.33 0.74
N VAL A 24 3.29 11.82 1.88
CA VAL A 24 2.25 12.86 1.94
C VAL A 24 2.75 14.18 1.35
N ALA A 25 3.89 14.69 1.82
CA ALA A 25 4.46 15.95 1.34
C ALA A 25 4.83 15.87 -0.15
N GLY A 26 5.41 14.74 -0.58
CA GLY A 26 5.76 14.49 -1.97
C GLY A 26 4.54 14.48 -2.90
N SER A 27 3.42 13.85 -2.46
CA SER A 27 2.17 13.86 -3.23
C SER A 27 1.58 15.27 -3.38
N TRP A 28 1.63 16.08 -2.34
CA TRP A 28 1.16 17.49 -2.37
C TRP A 28 2.05 18.36 -3.24
N ALA A 29 3.38 18.24 -3.09
CA ALA A 29 4.34 18.97 -3.92
C ALA A 29 4.18 18.61 -5.40
N LEU A 30 4.03 17.32 -5.71
CA LEU A 30 3.81 16.84 -7.07
C LEU A 30 2.49 17.37 -7.65
N ALA A 31 1.41 17.33 -6.87
CA ALA A 31 0.11 17.88 -7.27
C ALA A 31 0.19 19.39 -7.55
N ALA A 32 0.84 20.16 -6.67
CA ALA A 32 1.02 21.60 -6.84
C ALA A 32 1.89 21.95 -8.07
N LEU A 33 2.89 21.12 -8.38
CA LEU A 33 3.73 21.31 -9.55
C LEU A 33 3.00 20.96 -10.84
N MET A 34 2.36 19.77 -10.88
CA MET A 34 1.69 19.27 -12.07
C MET A 34 0.42 20.05 -12.41
N SER A 35 -0.34 20.54 -11.43
CA SER A 35 -1.52 21.36 -11.68
C SER A 35 -1.20 22.65 -12.41
N ARG A 36 0.03 23.17 -12.25
CA ARG A 36 0.50 24.38 -12.95
C ARG A 36 0.99 24.10 -14.38
N SER A 37 1.49 22.89 -14.66
CA SER A 37 2.14 22.55 -15.93
C SER A 37 1.28 21.67 -16.85
N SER A 38 0.49 20.76 -16.31
CA SER A 38 -0.15 19.68 -17.07
C SER A 38 -1.68 19.67 -16.97
N GLY A 39 -2.25 20.58 -16.20
CA GLY A 39 -3.70 20.67 -15.99
C GLY A 39 -4.24 19.66 -14.96
N SER A 40 -5.49 19.87 -14.53
CA SER A 40 -6.12 19.15 -13.44
C SER A 40 -6.35 17.66 -13.74
N ALA A 41 -6.85 17.32 -14.93
CA ALA A 41 -7.17 15.94 -15.28
C ALA A 41 -5.95 15.03 -15.28
N GLN A 42 -4.84 15.46 -15.86
CA GLN A 42 -3.59 14.67 -15.87
C GLN A 42 -2.98 14.55 -14.47
N THR A 43 -3.05 15.62 -13.68
CA THR A 43 -2.60 15.62 -12.28
C THR A 43 -3.36 14.58 -11.46
N LEU A 44 -4.70 14.54 -11.58
CA LEU A 44 -5.54 13.61 -10.82
C LEU A 44 -5.34 12.15 -11.21
N GLN A 45 -4.82 11.87 -12.40
CA GLN A 45 -4.51 10.51 -12.85
C GLN A 45 -3.10 10.07 -12.43
N LEU A 46 -2.10 10.92 -12.58
CA LEU A 46 -0.70 10.56 -12.35
C LEU A 46 -0.29 10.62 -10.88
N VAL A 47 -0.77 11.61 -10.13
CA VAL A 47 -0.36 11.78 -8.72
C VAL A 47 -0.71 10.58 -7.85
N PRO A 48 -1.92 9.98 -7.89
CA PRO A 48 -2.23 8.78 -7.12
C PRO A 48 -1.33 7.59 -7.49
N SER A 49 -1.08 7.39 -8.80
CA SER A 49 -0.22 6.30 -9.27
C SER A 49 1.21 6.42 -8.75
N LEU A 50 1.77 7.63 -8.72
CA LEU A 50 3.09 7.88 -8.14
C LEU A 50 3.09 7.82 -6.62
N THR A 51 2.03 8.32 -5.96
CA THR A 51 1.87 8.24 -4.51
C THR A 51 1.76 6.78 -4.02
N ALA A 52 1.19 5.89 -4.84
CA ALA A 52 1.11 4.47 -4.54
C ALA A 52 2.49 3.84 -4.31
N MET A 53 3.55 4.32 -5.01
CA MET A 53 4.92 3.85 -4.77
C MET A 53 5.39 4.15 -3.34
N GLY A 54 5.05 5.33 -2.81
CA GLY A 54 5.33 5.69 -1.42
C GLY A 54 4.55 4.82 -0.42
N CYS A 55 3.28 4.52 -0.70
CA CYS A 55 2.48 3.61 0.12
C CYS A 55 3.01 2.18 0.09
N ILE A 56 3.46 1.67 -1.07
CA ILE A 56 4.12 0.37 -1.21
C ILE A 56 5.40 0.33 -0.36
N LEU A 57 6.25 1.35 -0.49
CA LEU A 57 7.48 1.46 0.29
C LEU A 57 7.18 1.45 1.80
N LEU A 58 6.19 2.25 2.24
CA LEU A 58 5.77 2.31 3.63
C LEU A 58 5.29 0.94 4.14
N GLY A 59 4.47 0.23 3.35
CA GLY A 59 4.01 -1.11 3.66
C GLY A 59 5.15 -2.12 3.81
N VAL A 60 6.08 -2.14 2.86
CA VAL A 60 7.26 -3.03 2.90
C VAL A 60 8.13 -2.72 4.10
N LEU A 61 8.43 -1.44 4.37
CA LEU A 61 9.24 -1.03 5.54
C LEU A 61 8.59 -1.41 6.87
N ALA A 62 7.28 -1.23 6.99
CA ALA A 62 6.54 -1.62 8.18
C ALA A 62 6.60 -3.14 8.43
N ALA A 63 6.60 -3.95 7.36
CA ALA A 63 6.73 -5.40 7.46
C ALA A 63 8.16 -5.85 7.76
N THR A 64 9.16 -5.29 7.04
CA THR A 64 10.55 -5.78 7.09
C THR A 64 11.35 -5.20 8.24
N GLY A 65 10.98 -4.04 8.77
CA GLY A 65 11.66 -3.38 9.89
C GLY A 65 11.78 -4.26 11.15
N GLU A 66 10.82 -5.15 11.38
CA GLU A 66 10.85 -6.06 12.51
C GLU A 66 11.87 -7.20 12.36
N TYR A 67 12.13 -7.62 11.11
CA TYR A 67 13.09 -8.70 10.86
C TYR A 67 14.54 -8.22 10.98
N SER A 68 14.82 -6.96 10.66
CA SER A 68 16.17 -6.39 10.76
C SER A 68 16.68 -6.24 12.19
N GLY A 69 15.77 -6.07 13.19
CA GLY A 69 16.10 -5.86 14.60
C GLY A 69 16.02 -7.08 15.51
N ARG A 70 15.84 -8.31 14.99
CA ARG A 70 15.54 -9.53 15.78
C ARG A 70 14.32 -9.40 16.72
N GLN A 71 13.49 -8.39 16.54
CA GLN A 71 12.32 -8.11 17.40
C GLN A 71 11.26 -9.22 17.29
N VAL A 72 11.24 -9.97 16.20
CA VAL A 72 10.34 -11.12 16.02
C VAL A 72 10.61 -12.18 17.10
N ALA A 73 11.89 -12.49 17.39
CA ALA A 73 12.24 -13.47 18.40
C ALA A 73 11.78 -13.09 19.81
N THR A 74 11.94 -11.81 20.19
CA THR A 74 11.49 -11.30 21.50
C THR A 74 9.97 -11.24 21.61
N THR A 75 9.26 -10.96 20.51
CA THR A 75 7.78 -10.96 20.50
C THR A 75 7.23 -12.37 20.63
N CYS A 76 7.83 -13.36 19.94
CA CYS A 76 7.41 -14.77 20.00
C CYS A 76 7.68 -15.43 21.36
N THR A 77 8.74 -15.02 22.05
CA THR A 77 9.02 -15.48 23.44
C THR A 77 8.08 -14.88 24.47
N ALA A 78 7.65 -13.64 24.27
CA ALA A 78 6.77 -12.93 25.19
C ALA A 78 5.28 -13.32 25.08
N MET A 79 4.85 -13.81 23.91
CA MET A 79 3.45 -14.17 23.65
C MET A 79 3.32 -15.49 22.90
N PRO A 80 2.94 -16.59 23.57
CA PRO A 80 2.79 -17.91 22.94
C PRO A 80 1.61 -18.00 21.96
N ARG A 81 0.65 -17.07 22.06
CA ARG A 81 -0.50 -17.00 21.13
C ARG A 81 -0.19 -16.08 19.94
N ARG A 82 0.21 -16.69 18.81
CA ARG A 82 0.67 -15.98 17.59
C ARG A 82 -0.45 -15.26 16.82
N PHE A 83 -1.66 -15.82 16.85
CA PHE A 83 -2.81 -15.27 16.09
C PHE A 83 -3.21 -13.85 16.50
N PRO A 84 -3.38 -13.50 17.80
CA PRO A 84 -3.70 -12.14 18.21
C PRO A 84 -2.64 -11.10 17.80
N VAL A 85 -1.36 -11.50 17.79
CA VAL A 85 -0.27 -10.63 17.35
C VAL A 85 -0.36 -10.34 15.86
N ALA A 86 -0.61 -11.37 15.04
CA ALA A 86 -0.77 -11.19 13.59
C ALA A 86 -1.96 -10.26 13.25
N VAL A 87 -3.09 -10.45 13.94
CA VAL A 87 -4.28 -9.59 13.77
C VAL A 87 -3.98 -8.14 14.20
N ALA A 88 -3.34 -7.95 15.35
CA ALA A 88 -2.98 -6.61 15.82
C ALA A 88 -2.06 -5.89 14.82
N LYS A 89 -1.07 -6.59 14.27
CA LYS A 89 -0.18 -6.07 13.23
C LYS A 89 -0.92 -5.69 11.96
N ALA A 90 -1.81 -6.57 11.49
CA ALA A 90 -2.65 -6.30 10.33
C ALA A 90 -3.49 -5.03 10.51
N LEU A 91 -4.14 -4.91 11.67
CA LEU A 91 -4.98 -3.76 12.01
C LEU A 91 -4.16 -2.46 12.08
N THR A 92 -3.03 -2.47 12.78
CA THR A 92 -2.19 -1.27 12.91
C THR A 92 -1.59 -0.83 11.58
N ALA A 93 -1.13 -1.77 10.73
CA ALA A 93 -0.66 -1.47 9.39
C ALA A 93 -1.79 -0.90 8.51
N THR A 94 -2.98 -1.51 8.56
CA THR A 94 -4.15 -1.02 7.80
C THR A 94 -4.52 0.41 8.19
N VAL A 95 -4.60 0.69 9.49
CA VAL A 95 -4.92 2.05 9.98
C VAL A 95 -3.86 3.05 9.54
N ALA A 96 -2.56 2.74 9.75
CA ALA A 96 -1.48 3.64 9.38
C ALA A 96 -1.44 3.94 7.87
N LEU A 97 -1.59 2.91 7.03
CA LEU A 97 -1.64 3.06 5.57
C LEU A 97 -2.88 3.84 5.11
N THR A 98 -4.05 3.56 5.70
CA THR A 98 -5.29 4.29 5.37
C THR A 98 -5.19 5.76 5.77
N VAL A 99 -4.67 6.07 6.96
CA VAL A 99 -4.45 7.46 7.40
C VAL A 99 -3.48 8.18 6.46
N THR A 100 -2.36 7.54 6.10
CA THR A 100 -1.40 8.12 5.14
C THR A 100 -2.05 8.35 3.78
N ALA A 101 -2.84 7.40 3.27
CA ALA A 101 -3.58 7.52 2.03
C ALA A 101 -4.60 8.66 2.07
N MET A 102 -5.35 8.81 3.17
CA MET A 102 -6.31 9.90 3.37
C MET A 102 -5.63 11.27 3.38
N LEU A 103 -4.51 11.40 4.09
CA LEU A 103 -3.76 12.66 4.15
C LEU A 103 -3.17 13.00 2.77
N ALA A 104 -2.58 12.02 2.08
CA ALA A 104 -2.02 12.22 0.76
C ALA A 104 -3.10 12.63 -0.25
N ALA A 105 -4.15 11.84 -0.38
CA ALA A 105 -5.23 12.09 -1.35
C ALA A 105 -6.06 13.33 -0.99
N GLY A 106 -6.34 13.55 0.30
CA GLY A 106 -7.09 14.71 0.77
C GLY A 106 -6.38 16.03 0.45
N GLY A 107 -5.06 16.11 0.67
CA GLY A 107 -4.29 17.29 0.32
C GLY A 107 -4.21 17.53 -1.19
N VAL A 108 -4.08 16.48 -1.99
CA VAL A 108 -4.16 16.61 -3.46
C VAL A 108 -5.52 17.16 -3.88
N ARG A 109 -6.62 16.69 -3.28
CA ARG A 109 -7.97 17.17 -3.56
C ARG A 109 -8.17 18.64 -3.20
N LEU A 110 -7.54 19.09 -2.13
CA LEU A 110 -7.58 20.51 -1.72
C LEU A 110 -6.78 21.40 -2.69
N LEU A 111 -5.68 20.90 -3.24
CA LEU A 111 -4.83 21.65 -4.18
C LEU A 111 -5.39 21.67 -5.61
N VAL A 112 -6.19 20.66 -5.98
CA VAL A 112 -6.77 20.52 -7.32
C VAL A 112 -8.29 20.33 -7.20
N PRO A 113 -9.06 21.38 -6.86
CA PRO A 113 -10.49 21.27 -6.60
C PRO A 113 -11.35 21.04 -7.85
N GLU A 114 -10.83 21.37 -9.04
CA GLU A 114 -11.60 21.44 -10.30
C GLU A 114 -11.83 20.08 -10.99
N GLY A 115 -11.35 18.96 -10.43
CA GLY A 115 -11.48 17.65 -11.06
C GLY A 115 -12.60 16.80 -10.46
N GLU A 116 -13.29 16.02 -11.30
CA GLU A 116 -14.16 14.94 -10.84
C GLU A 116 -13.29 13.79 -10.32
N TRP A 117 -13.10 13.75 -9.02
CA TRP A 117 -12.25 12.76 -8.38
C TRP A 117 -13.02 12.01 -7.30
N ALA A 118 -13.16 10.74 -7.48
CA ALA A 118 -13.75 9.87 -6.47
C ALA A 118 -12.73 9.62 -5.34
N LEU A 119 -12.53 10.62 -4.46
CA LEU A 119 -11.59 10.58 -3.34
C LEU A 119 -11.60 9.25 -2.56
N PRO A 120 -12.76 8.64 -2.23
CA PRO A 120 -12.78 7.36 -1.53
C PRO A 120 -12.04 6.26 -2.28
N TRP A 121 -12.18 6.19 -3.60
CA TRP A 121 -11.55 5.15 -4.41
C TRP A 121 -10.04 5.32 -4.55
N VAL A 122 -9.56 6.56 -4.59
CA VAL A 122 -8.13 6.84 -4.52
C VAL A 122 -7.55 6.39 -3.17
N VAL A 123 -8.24 6.69 -2.07
CA VAL A 123 -7.81 6.22 -0.74
C VAL A 123 -7.78 4.69 -0.68
N VAL A 124 -8.81 4.02 -1.21
CA VAL A 124 -8.85 2.55 -1.30
C VAL A 124 -7.68 2.02 -2.12
N HIS A 125 -7.40 2.61 -3.28
CA HIS A 125 -6.25 2.23 -4.12
C HIS A 125 -4.93 2.36 -3.34
N LEU A 126 -4.64 3.51 -2.77
CA LEU A 126 -3.40 3.78 -2.05
C LEU A 126 -3.22 2.84 -0.84
N ALA A 127 -4.28 2.65 -0.06
CA ALA A 127 -4.26 1.74 1.08
C ALA A 127 -4.03 0.28 0.63
N ALA A 128 -4.71 -0.16 -0.43
CA ALA A 128 -4.55 -1.51 -0.98
C ALA A 128 -3.13 -1.75 -1.49
N MET A 129 -2.52 -0.78 -2.22
CA MET A 129 -1.14 -0.88 -2.67
C MET A 129 -0.16 -1.00 -1.50
N GLY A 130 -0.36 -0.21 -0.44
CA GLY A 130 0.43 -0.31 0.78
C GLY A 130 0.26 -1.65 1.49
N LEU A 131 -0.97 -2.18 1.59
CA LEU A 131 -1.27 -3.48 2.20
C LEU A 131 -0.68 -4.64 1.39
N LEU A 132 -0.67 -4.58 0.07
CA LEU A 132 0.00 -5.55 -0.78
C LEU A 132 1.51 -5.51 -0.57
N GLY A 133 2.11 -4.31 -0.51
CA GLY A 133 3.52 -4.12 -0.17
C GLY A 133 3.85 -4.73 1.20
N TYR A 134 3.02 -4.50 2.20
CA TYR A 134 3.16 -5.08 3.54
C TYR A 134 3.10 -6.61 3.51
N ALA A 135 2.13 -7.21 2.82
CA ALA A 135 1.99 -8.66 2.70
C ALA A 135 3.20 -9.29 1.98
N ILE A 136 3.68 -8.68 0.90
CA ILE A 136 4.91 -9.11 0.21
C ILE A 136 6.12 -9.03 1.15
N GLY A 137 6.22 -7.98 1.96
CA GLY A 137 7.25 -7.80 2.98
C GLY A 137 7.28 -8.91 4.02
N LEU A 138 6.10 -9.33 4.51
CA LEU A 138 5.96 -10.45 5.44
C LEU A 138 6.41 -11.79 4.83
N VAL A 139 6.18 -12.00 3.55
CA VAL A 139 6.56 -13.25 2.85
C VAL A 139 8.05 -13.30 2.58
N ALA A 140 8.63 -12.23 2.04
CA ALA A 140 10.03 -12.19 1.61
C ALA A 140 11.01 -11.92 2.77
N ARG A 141 10.58 -11.22 3.84
CA ARG A 141 11.37 -10.93 5.07
C ARG A 141 12.71 -10.20 4.85
N GLN A 142 12.94 -9.75 3.65
CA GLN A 142 14.14 -9.01 3.25
C GLN A 142 13.72 -7.72 2.54
N LEU A 143 14.25 -6.59 2.97
CA LEU A 143 13.85 -5.28 2.46
C LEU A 143 14.01 -5.19 0.93
N VAL A 144 15.19 -5.50 0.41
CA VAL A 144 15.50 -5.35 -1.02
C VAL A 144 14.63 -6.29 -1.86
N ALA A 145 14.56 -7.57 -1.51
CA ALA A 145 13.74 -8.54 -2.22
C ALA A 145 12.24 -8.17 -2.21
N SER A 146 11.74 -7.70 -1.07
CA SER A 146 10.34 -7.25 -0.92
C SER A 146 10.03 -6.03 -1.79
N LEU A 147 10.93 -5.03 -1.77
CA LEU A 147 10.75 -3.82 -2.58
C LEU A 147 10.79 -4.15 -4.07
N THR A 148 11.76 -4.96 -4.51
CA THR A 148 11.87 -5.37 -5.91
C THR A 148 10.63 -6.14 -6.35
N ALA A 149 10.20 -7.14 -5.59
CA ALA A 149 9.01 -7.93 -5.91
C ALA A 149 7.74 -7.07 -5.94
N ALA A 150 7.55 -6.21 -4.93
CA ALA A 150 6.40 -5.31 -4.87
C ALA A 150 6.40 -4.32 -6.04
N PHE A 151 7.53 -3.69 -6.32
CA PHE A 151 7.65 -2.72 -7.41
C PHE A 151 7.38 -3.38 -8.77
N VAL A 152 8.02 -4.53 -9.03
CA VAL A 152 7.80 -5.26 -10.30
C VAL A 152 6.35 -5.68 -10.45
N LEU A 153 5.75 -6.30 -9.43
CA LEU A 153 4.38 -6.82 -9.53
C LEU A 153 3.32 -5.71 -9.56
N LEU A 154 3.44 -4.70 -8.70
CA LEU A 154 2.37 -3.73 -8.49
C LEU A 154 2.48 -2.53 -9.44
N VAL A 155 3.68 -2.20 -9.91
CA VAL A 155 3.91 -1.00 -10.72
C VAL A 155 4.29 -1.33 -12.15
N VAL A 156 5.27 -2.25 -12.35
CA VAL A 156 5.87 -2.49 -13.67
C VAL A 156 5.10 -3.52 -14.49
N ALA A 157 4.62 -4.60 -13.86
CA ALA A 157 4.03 -5.73 -14.59
C ALA A 157 2.80 -5.34 -15.42
N GLY A 158 1.92 -4.50 -14.89
CA GLY A 158 0.73 -4.02 -15.59
C GLY A 158 1.08 -3.33 -16.93
N PRO A 159 1.77 -2.20 -16.91
CA PRO A 159 2.15 -1.48 -18.12
C PRO A 159 2.97 -2.31 -19.12
N VAL A 160 3.91 -3.12 -18.63
CA VAL A 160 4.80 -3.92 -19.49
C VAL A 160 4.06 -5.08 -20.17
N LEU A 161 3.14 -5.75 -19.48
CA LEU A 161 2.41 -6.89 -20.02
C LEU A 161 1.15 -6.51 -20.81
N ARG A 162 0.64 -5.29 -20.65
CA ARG A 162 -0.58 -4.81 -21.32
C ARG A 162 -0.56 -4.96 -22.85
N PRO A 163 0.56 -4.72 -23.58
CA PRO A 163 0.63 -4.95 -25.01
C PRO A 163 0.55 -6.42 -25.44
N TYR A 164 0.89 -7.35 -24.53
CA TYR A 164 1.04 -8.78 -24.85
C TYR A 164 -0.15 -9.62 -24.39
N THR A 165 -0.86 -9.20 -23.34
CA THR A 165 -1.97 -9.99 -22.78
C THR A 165 -3.04 -9.15 -22.14
N LYS A 166 -4.30 -9.53 -22.35
CA LYS A 166 -5.45 -8.93 -21.65
C LYS A 166 -5.45 -9.21 -20.14
N LEU A 167 -4.74 -10.27 -19.68
CA LEU A 167 -4.63 -10.57 -18.26
C LEU A 167 -3.90 -9.47 -17.47
N ALA A 168 -3.08 -8.66 -18.15
CA ALA A 168 -2.38 -7.54 -17.52
C ALA A 168 -3.33 -6.46 -16.95
N THR A 169 -4.55 -6.35 -17.48
CA THR A 169 -5.55 -5.40 -16.95
C THR A 169 -6.10 -5.83 -15.58
N TRP A 170 -5.97 -7.12 -15.23
CA TRP A 170 -6.39 -7.68 -13.95
C TRP A 170 -5.30 -7.64 -12.85
N LEU A 171 -4.11 -7.16 -13.17
CA LEU A 171 -3.04 -6.99 -12.19
C LEU A 171 -3.39 -5.91 -11.17
N PRO A 172 -2.92 -6.03 -9.90
CA PRO A 172 -3.36 -5.16 -8.82
C PRO A 172 -3.12 -3.67 -9.09
N GLY A 173 -2.01 -3.32 -9.74
CA GLY A 173 -1.73 -1.94 -10.14
C GLY A 173 -2.72 -1.41 -11.19
N SER A 174 -3.11 -2.25 -12.16
CA SER A 174 -4.06 -1.89 -13.22
C SER A 174 -5.48 -1.73 -12.68
N VAL A 175 -6.03 -2.76 -12.01
CA VAL A 175 -7.38 -2.68 -11.43
C VAL A 175 -7.51 -1.60 -10.35
N GLY A 176 -6.42 -1.35 -9.62
CA GLY A 176 -6.39 -0.27 -8.64
C GLY A 176 -6.47 1.12 -9.31
N ALA A 177 -5.83 1.30 -10.46
CA ALA A 177 -5.91 2.54 -11.23
C ALA A 177 -7.28 2.73 -11.88
N ASP A 178 -7.95 1.65 -12.31
CA ASP A 178 -9.31 1.70 -12.87
C ASP A 178 -10.34 2.30 -11.90
N LEU A 179 -10.12 2.22 -10.58
CA LEU A 179 -11.04 2.76 -9.57
C LEU A 179 -11.23 4.29 -9.67
N PHE A 180 -10.26 5.01 -10.21
CA PHE A 180 -10.28 6.47 -10.33
C PHE A 180 -9.94 6.96 -11.74
N ALA A 181 -9.77 6.05 -12.70
CA ALA A 181 -9.54 6.42 -14.09
C ALA A 181 -10.81 7.00 -14.72
N PRO A 182 -10.70 8.03 -15.58
CA PRO A 182 -11.85 8.58 -16.32
C PRO A 182 -12.40 7.59 -17.37
N ASP A 183 -11.55 6.72 -17.90
CA ASP A 183 -11.92 5.65 -18.85
C ASP A 183 -11.36 4.32 -18.34
N PRO A 184 -12.06 3.66 -17.42
CA PRO A 184 -11.60 2.43 -16.80
C PRO A 184 -11.74 1.24 -17.76
N ALA A 185 -10.77 0.31 -17.71
CA ALA A 185 -10.84 -0.92 -18.50
C ALA A 185 -11.93 -1.89 -18.02
N HIS A 186 -12.32 -1.79 -16.75
CA HIS A 186 -13.33 -2.64 -16.11
C HIS A 186 -14.33 -1.80 -15.31
N PRO A 187 -15.59 -2.28 -15.15
CA PRO A 187 -16.57 -1.67 -14.26
C PRO A 187 -16.03 -1.55 -12.82
N LEU A 188 -16.44 -0.50 -12.12
CA LEU A 188 -15.98 -0.20 -10.76
C LEU A 188 -16.11 -1.39 -9.79
N ALA A 189 -17.24 -2.12 -9.84
CA ALA A 189 -17.49 -3.27 -8.97
C ALA A 189 -16.50 -4.43 -9.25
N GLU A 190 -16.17 -4.67 -10.52
CA GLU A 190 -15.21 -5.71 -10.91
C GLU A 190 -13.80 -5.33 -10.49
N SER A 191 -13.39 -4.08 -10.71
CA SER A 191 -12.09 -3.57 -10.30
C SER A 191 -11.91 -3.61 -8.77
N ALA A 192 -12.93 -3.18 -8.02
CA ALA A 192 -12.91 -3.24 -6.56
C ALA A 192 -12.87 -4.69 -6.05
N GLY A 193 -13.66 -5.58 -6.64
CA GLY A 193 -13.67 -7.02 -6.32
C GLY A 193 -12.33 -7.70 -6.61
N ALA A 194 -11.74 -7.42 -7.77
CA ALA A 194 -10.43 -7.95 -8.16
C ALA A 194 -9.31 -7.45 -7.23
N LEU A 195 -9.32 -6.14 -6.89
CA LEU A 195 -8.35 -5.57 -5.96
C LEU A 195 -8.47 -6.18 -4.56
N ALA A 196 -9.71 -6.34 -4.07
CA ALA A 196 -9.95 -7.02 -2.81
C ALA A 196 -9.46 -8.48 -2.84
N GLY A 197 -9.70 -9.20 -3.94
CA GLY A 197 -9.19 -10.55 -4.17
C GLY A 197 -7.67 -10.62 -4.09
N TRP A 198 -6.96 -9.69 -4.70
CA TRP A 198 -5.51 -9.57 -4.62
C TRP A 198 -5.03 -9.35 -3.18
N VAL A 199 -5.63 -8.39 -2.47
CA VAL A 199 -5.27 -8.10 -1.07
C VAL A 199 -5.50 -9.33 -0.20
N LEU A 200 -6.68 -9.95 -0.27
CA LEU A 200 -7.00 -11.14 0.52
C LEU A 200 -6.11 -12.33 0.17
N GLY A 201 -5.80 -12.55 -1.11
CA GLY A 201 -4.93 -13.62 -1.58
C GLY A 201 -3.49 -13.48 -1.02
N PHE A 202 -2.91 -12.29 -1.13
CA PHE A 202 -1.57 -12.04 -0.56
C PHE A 202 -1.55 -12.13 0.97
N TRP A 203 -2.61 -11.68 1.65
CA TRP A 203 -2.73 -11.83 3.09
C TRP A 203 -2.87 -13.28 3.53
N ALA A 204 -3.61 -14.10 2.77
CA ALA A 204 -3.69 -15.54 3.03
C ALA A 204 -2.33 -16.21 2.87
N ILE A 205 -1.58 -15.88 1.80
CA ILE A 205 -0.21 -16.37 1.60
C ILE A 205 0.71 -15.94 2.76
N ALA A 206 0.64 -14.68 3.17
CA ALA A 206 1.43 -14.15 4.28
C ALA A 206 1.08 -14.87 5.61
N ALA A 207 -0.20 -15.11 5.89
CA ALA A 207 -0.65 -15.84 7.08
C ALA A 207 -0.14 -17.28 7.09
N VAL A 208 -0.20 -17.98 5.96
CA VAL A 208 0.34 -19.35 5.83
C VAL A 208 1.86 -19.36 5.98
N ALA A 209 2.56 -18.39 5.37
CA ALA A 209 4.01 -18.26 5.51
C ALA A 209 4.43 -17.99 6.97
N TRP A 210 3.66 -17.16 7.68
CA TRP A 210 3.85 -16.92 9.11
C TRP A 210 3.65 -18.18 9.93
N ALA A 211 2.56 -18.91 9.71
CA ALA A 211 2.23 -20.12 10.47
C ALA A 211 3.25 -21.26 10.27
N ARG A 212 3.79 -21.42 9.05
CA ARG A 212 4.69 -22.54 8.71
C ARG A 212 6.15 -22.28 9.03
N ARG A 213 6.63 -21.04 8.96
CA ARG A 213 8.06 -20.72 9.06
C ARG A 213 8.52 -20.35 10.45
N ASP A 214 7.61 -20.00 11.35
CA ASP A 214 7.91 -19.63 12.72
C ASP A 214 7.53 -20.73 13.73
N ALA A 215 7.22 -21.92 13.22
CA ALA A 215 7.12 -23.18 13.98
C ALA A 215 8.47 -23.88 13.97
#